data_5f3e1274bce5fc4b73c0812ff9856f5b
#
_entry.id   5f3e1274bce5fc4b73c0812ff9856f5b
#
_cell.length_a   1.000
_cell.length_b   1.000
_cell.length_c   1.000
_cell.angle_alpha   90.00
_cell.angle_beta   90.00
_cell.angle_gamma   90.00
#
_symmetry.space_group_name_H-M   'P 1'
#
loop_
_entity.id
_entity.type
_entity.pdbx_description
1 polymer ?
#
loop_
_entity_poly.entity_id
_entity_poly.type
_entity_poly.pdbx_seq_one_letter_code
_entity_poly.pdbx_strand_id
1 'polypeptide(L)'
;MSTDKPWAGRRLHFVGVGGAGMSGLALVARALGAEVTGSDRAPDSPYLRRAGFAVSAGHDAGNVPAGAEVVVSSAIAPDNPERQAGRELHRADLLGELTRLRPTIAVTGTHGKTTTSSMIVHALRGCGLDPGYLIGGEVRSTGSNAGWGTGEWLVVEADESDRSLLKLAPRVAVLTNAELDHHATYASQRDVDHTFRAFLEMADHVILGDEPGLDRFAGEVAVARAVELEPGGSRFAYDGVEVHLSVPGAHNVRNAATALAAAHHAGAGLAEAAAALEDFTGAGRRFERVGTTPAGAQVVDDYAHHPTEVRATIAAARTLAPRRVVAVFQPHLFSRTRHQYREFGAALARADLVVVLDVYPARERAEDFPGVTGRLVAAAAADSAGGRRVAWLPGFDAAERFLRDELRDGDLLLTLGAGNVDALGRSLVEGSAPACRSRHQ
;
A
#
# COMPACT_ATOMS: atom_id res chain seq x y z
N MET A 1 -21.00 -29.06 -0.54
CA MET A 1 -20.54 -27.69 -0.81
C MET A 1 -21.58 -26.76 -0.24
N SER A 2 -21.38 -26.22 0.95
CA SER A 2 -22.31 -25.24 1.55
C SER A 2 -22.22 -23.95 0.76
N THR A 3 -23.28 -23.60 0.05
CA THR A 3 -23.43 -22.29 -0.62
C THR A 3 -23.87 -21.27 0.42
N ASP A 4 -23.10 -21.14 1.50
CA ASP A 4 -23.44 -20.18 2.53
C ASP A 4 -23.11 -18.77 2.00
N LYS A 5 -24.17 -18.07 1.57
CA LYS A 5 -24.13 -16.69 1.11
C LYS A 5 -24.71 -15.78 2.19
N PRO A 6 -23.94 -15.48 3.25
CA PRO A 6 -24.46 -14.78 4.43
C PRO A 6 -25.01 -13.38 4.11
N TRP A 7 -24.69 -12.81 2.96
CA TRP A 7 -25.21 -11.51 2.52
C TRP A 7 -26.24 -11.62 1.37
N ALA A 8 -26.79 -12.82 1.15
CA ALA A 8 -27.87 -12.99 0.17
C ALA A 8 -29.07 -12.08 0.52
N GLY A 9 -29.59 -11.37 -0.49
CA GLY A 9 -30.68 -10.41 -0.33
C GLY A 9 -30.27 -9.00 0.14
N ARG A 10 -29.01 -8.77 0.53
CA ARG A 10 -28.51 -7.40 0.74
C ARG A 10 -28.28 -6.71 -0.60
N ARG A 11 -28.60 -5.42 -0.66
CA ARG A 11 -28.27 -4.53 -1.78
C ARG A 11 -27.27 -3.50 -1.29
N LEU A 12 -26.07 -3.47 -1.89
CA LEU A 12 -25.01 -2.57 -1.52
C LEU A 12 -24.61 -1.71 -2.71
N HIS A 13 -24.61 -0.39 -2.53
CA HIS A 13 -24.12 0.54 -3.53
C HIS A 13 -22.85 1.24 -3.02
N PHE A 14 -21.74 1.08 -3.72
CA PHE A 14 -20.45 1.60 -3.32
C PHE A 14 -20.11 2.92 -4.02
N VAL A 15 -20.00 4.02 -3.26
CA VAL A 15 -19.64 5.34 -3.77
C VAL A 15 -18.12 5.48 -3.81
N GLY A 16 -17.55 5.76 -4.99
CA GLY A 16 -16.10 5.77 -5.18
C GLY A 16 -15.51 4.35 -5.21
N VAL A 17 -16.19 3.44 -5.89
CA VAL A 17 -15.88 2.00 -5.90
C VAL A 17 -14.54 1.66 -6.56
N GLY A 18 -13.96 2.56 -7.37
CA GLY A 18 -12.65 2.39 -8.00
C GLY A 18 -11.47 2.44 -7.03
N GLY A 19 -11.65 3.02 -5.84
CA GLY A 19 -10.60 3.04 -4.81
C GLY A 19 -10.27 1.63 -4.31
N ALA A 20 -8.97 1.36 -4.01
CA ALA A 20 -8.48 0.02 -3.66
C ALA A 20 -9.27 -0.65 -2.52
N GLY A 21 -9.51 0.05 -1.41
CA GLY A 21 -10.28 -0.49 -0.28
C GLY A 21 -11.77 -0.71 -0.60
N MET A 22 -12.36 0.13 -1.45
CA MET A 22 -13.78 0.03 -1.84
C MET A 22 -13.98 -1.09 -2.86
N SER A 23 -13.12 -1.19 -3.88
CA SER A 23 -13.20 -2.25 -4.90
C SER A 23 -13.05 -3.65 -4.30
N GLY A 24 -12.10 -3.83 -3.38
CA GLY A 24 -11.91 -5.09 -2.69
C GLY A 24 -13.14 -5.51 -1.88
N LEU A 25 -13.70 -4.57 -1.11
CA LEU A 25 -14.89 -4.83 -0.29
C LEU A 25 -16.13 -5.14 -1.15
N ALA A 26 -16.29 -4.45 -2.30
CA ALA A 26 -17.35 -4.70 -3.27
C ALA A 26 -17.25 -6.12 -3.88
N LEU A 27 -16.03 -6.55 -4.23
CA LEU A 27 -15.79 -7.90 -4.77
C LEU A 27 -16.13 -8.98 -3.75
N VAL A 28 -15.69 -8.81 -2.49
CA VAL A 28 -16.02 -9.77 -1.42
C VAL A 28 -17.49 -9.77 -1.09
N ALA A 29 -18.14 -8.61 -1.01
CA ALA A 29 -19.58 -8.51 -0.78
C ALA A 29 -20.39 -9.30 -1.82
N ARG A 30 -20.00 -9.19 -3.10
CA ARG A 30 -20.60 -9.96 -4.20
C ARG A 30 -20.37 -11.46 -4.05
N ALA A 31 -19.16 -11.87 -3.66
CA ALA A 31 -18.86 -13.29 -3.39
C ALA A 31 -19.70 -13.85 -2.24
N LEU A 32 -20.04 -13.03 -1.23
CA LEU A 32 -20.92 -13.36 -0.13
C LEU A 32 -22.42 -13.34 -0.49
N GLY A 33 -22.76 -13.03 -1.74
CA GLY A 33 -24.12 -13.10 -2.28
C GLY A 33 -24.90 -11.80 -2.27
N ALA A 34 -24.31 -10.67 -1.90
CA ALA A 34 -24.97 -9.38 -2.01
C ALA A 34 -25.17 -8.96 -3.48
N GLU A 35 -26.25 -8.25 -3.77
CA GLU A 35 -26.44 -7.48 -5.00
C GLU A 35 -25.59 -6.21 -4.87
N VAL A 36 -24.55 -6.08 -5.72
CA VAL A 36 -23.58 -5.00 -5.57
C VAL A 36 -23.58 -4.12 -6.81
N THR A 37 -23.72 -2.80 -6.61
CA THR A 37 -23.54 -1.75 -7.61
C THR A 37 -22.52 -0.73 -7.10
N GLY A 38 -22.07 0.17 -7.97
CA GLY A 38 -21.16 1.23 -7.54
C GLY A 38 -20.95 2.29 -8.58
N SER A 39 -20.47 3.44 -8.13
CA SER A 39 -20.16 4.62 -8.93
C SER A 39 -18.73 5.09 -8.68
N ASP A 40 -18.12 5.74 -9.65
CA ASP A 40 -16.83 6.41 -9.51
C ASP A 40 -16.67 7.54 -10.53
N ARG A 41 -15.90 8.57 -10.19
CA ARG A 41 -15.51 9.64 -11.13
C ARG A 41 -14.60 9.13 -12.23
N ALA A 42 -13.76 8.14 -11.92
CA ALA A 42 -12.89 7.43 -12.83
C ALA A 42 -13.25 5.94 -12.79
N PRO A 43 -14.23 5.49 -13.58
CA PRO A 43 -14.83 4.16 -13.45
C PRO A 43 -13.91 3.01 -13.87
N ASP A 44 -12.69 3.31 -14.34
CA ASP A 44 -11.76 2.32 -14.88
C ASP A 44 -10.87 1.70 -13.78
N SER A 45 -11.44 0.80 -12.96
CA SER A 45 -10.68 -0.05 -12.04
C SER A 45 -10.34 -1.39 -12.69
N PRO A 46 -9.03 -1.75 -12.83
CA PRO A 46 -8.62 -3.02 -13.42
C PRO A 46 -9.20 -4.25 -12.68
N TYR A 47 -9.32 -4.19 -11.36
CA TYR A 47 -9.88 -5.27 -10.54
C TYR A 47 -11.36 -5.49 -10.81
N LEU A 48 -12.14 -4.40 -10.83
CA LEU A 48 -13.58 -4.45 -11.08
C LEU A 48 -13.87 -4.89 -12.51
N ARG A 49 -13.10 -4.40 -13.50
CA ARG A 49 -13.23 -4.78 -14.90
C ARG A 49 -12.96 -6.27 -15.11
N ARG A 50 -11.85 -6.80 -14.55
CA ARG A 50 -11.53 -8.25 -14.59
C ARG A 50 -12.64 -9.09 -13.96
N ALA A 51 -13.30 -8.58 -12.93
CA ALA A 51 -14.39 -9.25 -12.26
C ALA A 51 -15.76 -9.07 -12.96
N GLY A 52 -15.81 -8.39 -14.10
CA GLY A 52 -17.08 -8.10 -14.82
C GLY A 52 -18.03 -7.21 -14.01
N PHE A 53 -17.49 -6.27 -13.23
CA PHE A 53 -18.28 -5.35 -12.42
C PHE A 53 -18.50 -4.06 -13.18
N ALA A 54 -19.79 -3.73 -13.43
CA ALA A 54 -20.14 -2.47 -14.09
C ALA A 54 -20.12 -1.31 -13.08
N VAL A 55 -19.42 -0.23 -13.41
CA VAL A 55 -19.29 0.98 -12.58
C VAL A 55 -20.01 2.13 -13.29
N SER A 56 -20.92 2.82 -12.58
CA SER A 56 -21.54 4.06 -13.05
C SER A 56 -20.52 5.19 -13.05
N ALA A 57 -20.43 5.93 -14.16
CA ALA A 57 -19.54 7.09 -14.25
C ALA A 57 -20.15 8.32 -13.58
N GLY A 58 -19.37 8.95 -12.67
CA GLY A 58 -19.83 10.10 -11.88
C GLY A 58 -20.73 9.69 -10.72
N HIS A 59 -21.23 10.69 -9.99
CA HIS A 59 -22.08 10.51 -8.81
C HIS A 59 -23.45 11.15 -9.05
N ASP A 60 -24.51 10.34 -9.03
CA ASP A 60 -25.90 10.76 -9.17
C ASP A 60 -26.78 9.90 -8.26
N ALA A 61 -27.79 10.52 -7.63
CA ALA A 61 -28.74 9.78 -6.77
C ALA A 61 -29.46 8.63 -7.50
N GLY A 62 -29.64 8.76 -8.83
CA GLY A 62 -30.23 7.72 -9.67
C GLY A 62 -29.36 6.48 -9.88
N ASN A 63 -28.06 6.54 -9.53
CA ASN A 63 -27.18 5.35 -9.54
C ASN A 63 -27.50 4.37 -8.40
N VAL A 64 -28.20 4.82 -7.35
CA VAL A 64 -28.46 4.05 -6.14
C VAL A 64 -29.75 3.24 -6.31
N PRO A 65 -29.69 1.91 -6.30
CA PRO A 65 -30.90 1.08 -6.38
C PRO A 65 -31.81 1.30 -5.17
N ALA A 66 -33.12 1.25 -5.39
CA ALA A 66 -34.09 1.39 -4.30
C ALA A 66 -33.86 0.36 -3.20
N GLY A 67 -33.80 0.82 -1.95
CA GLY A 67 -33.56 -0.02 -0.77
C GLY A 67 -32.11 -0.48 -0.60
N ALA A 68 -31.16 0.05 -1.34
CA ALA A 68 -29.75 -0.24 -1.14
C ALA A 68 -29.17 0.47 0.10
N GLU A 69 -28.22 -0.18 0.75
CA GLU A 69 -27.30 0.44 1.69
C GLU A 69 -26.18 1.13 0.88
N VAL A 70 -25.94 2.41 1.17
CA VAL A 70 -24.94 3.22 0.44
C VAL A 70 -23.62 3.17 1.20
N VAL A 71 -22.66 2.44 0.65
CA VAL A 71 -21.35 2.27 1.27
C VAL A 71 -20.46 3.44 0.88
N VAL A 72 -19.97 4.18 1.89
CA VAL A 72 -19.12 5.36 1.72
C VAL A 72 -17.82 5.23 2.49
N SER A 73 -16.77 5.89 2.01
CA SER A 73 -15.51 6.10 2.74
C SER A 73 -15.42 7.53 3.24
N SER A 74 -14.45 7.79 4.13
CA SER A 74 -14.12 9.14 4.61
C SER A 74 -13.68 10.11 3.50
N ALA A 75 -13.33 9.59 2.31
CA ALA A 75 -12.96 10.41 1.15
C ALA A 75 -14.17 10.98 0.39
N ILE A 76 -15.38 10.47 0.62
CA ILE A 76 -16.60 10.92 -0.06
C ILE A 76 -17.17 12.15 0.65
N ALA A 77 -17.31 13.25 -0.09
CA ALA A 77 -17.81 14.51 0.45
C ALA A 77 -19.22 14.37 1.05
N PRO A 78 -19.54 15.09 2.14
CA PRO A 78 -20.85 15.01 2.79
C PRO A 78 -22.04 15.38 1.89
N ASP A 79 -21.83 16.24 0.91
CA ASP A 79 -22.81 16.72 -0.05
C ASP A 79 -22.96 15.84 -1.30
N ASN A 80 -22.31 14.69 -1.33
CA ASN A 80 -22.43 13.74 -2.44
C ASN A 80 -23.89 13.26 -2.56
N PRO A 81 -24.54 13.36 -3.74
CA PRO A 81 -25.97 13.08 -3.91
C PRO A 81 -26.34 11.63 -3.62
N GLU A 82 -25.42 10.68 -3.80
CA GLU A 82 -25.67 9.26 -3.56
C GLU A 82 -25.77 8.93 -2.07
N ARG A 83 -25.12 9.68 -1.17
CA ARG A 83 -25.19 9.45 0.29
C ARG A 83 -26.59 9.56 0.84
N GLN A 84 -27.43 10.42 0.25
CA GLN A 84 -28.81 10.68 0.70
C GLN A 84 -29.84 9.78 0.00
N ALA A 85 -29.42 9.02 -1.01
CA ALA A 85 -30.32 8.19 -1.82
C ALA A 85 -30.64 6.82 -1.19
N GLY A 86 -30.00 6.45 -0.07
CA GLY A 86 -30.25 5.21 0.65
C GLY A 86 -29.77 5.27 2.11
N ARG A 87 -29.78 4.13 2.79
CA ARG A 87 -29.22 4.03 4.14
C ARG A 87 -27.70 4.07 4.06
N GLU A 88 -27.09 5.13 4.59
CA GLU A 88 -25.63 5.24 4.62
C GLU A 88 -25.01 4.19 5.53
N LEU A 89 -23.91 3.58 5.05
CA LEU A 89 -23.08 2.63 5.78
C LEU A 89 -21.60 2.99 5.55
N HIS A 90 -20.84 3.24 6.61
CA HIS A 90 -19.42 3.50 6.44
C HIS A 90 -18.64 2.22 6.07
N ARG A 91 -17.69 2.31 5.13
CA ARG A 91 -16.87 1.15 4.69
C ARG A 91 -16.24 0.36 5.85
N ALA A 92 -15.85 1.07 6.92
CA ALA A 92 -15.23 0.45 8.09
C ALA A 92 -16.22 -0.38 8.91
N ASP A 93 -17.52 0.00 8.93
CA ASP A 93 -18.56 -0.79 9.59
C ASP A 93 -18.82 -2.08 8.81
N LEU A 94 -18.91 -1.98 7.48
CA LEU A 94 -19.06 -3.15 6.61
C LEU A 94 -17.84 -4.09 6.69
N LEU A 95 -16.62 -3.54 6.76
CA LEU A 95 -15.40 -4.34 6.98
C LEU A 95 -15.42 -4.98 8.38
N GLY A 96 -15.89 -4.27 9.39
CA GLY A 96 -16.10 -4.82 10.74
C GLY A 96 -17.09 -5.98 10.78
N GLU A 97 -18.20 -5.89 10.04
CA GLU A 97 -19.14 -7.00 9.86
C GLU A 97 -18.46 -8.21 9.20
N LEU A 98 -17.66 -7.96 8.16
CA LEU A 98 -16.92 -9.00 7.42
C LEU A 98 -15.94 -9.75 8.32
N THR A 99 -15.20 -9.03 9.17
CA THR A 99 -14.20 -9.64 10.08
C THR A 99 -14.82 -10.52 11.18
N ARG A 100 -16.14 -10.46 11.36
CA ARG A 100 -16.87 -11.35 12.28
C ARG A 100 -17.35 -12.65 11.62
N LEU A 101 -17.27 -12.75 10.29
CA LEU A 101 -17.72 -13.95 9.58
C LEU A 101 -16.69 -15.09 9.64
N ARG A 102 -15.41 -14.78 9.83
CA ARG A 102 -14.31 -15.74 9.92
C ARG A 102 -13.25 -15.28 10.91
N PRO A 103 -12.46 -16.20 11.50
CA PRO A 103 -11.24 -15.85 12.20
C PRO A 103 -10.39 -14.93 11.32
N THR A 104 -9.99 -13.77 11.85
CA THR A 104 -9.35 -12.73 11.04
C THR A 104 -7.96 -12.44 11.55
N ILE A 105 -6.97 -12.43 10.62
CA ILE A 105 -5.65 -11.83 10.79
C ILE A 105 -5.76 -10.40 10.30
N ALA A 106 -5.61 -9.42 11.19
CA ALA A 106 -5.65 -8.01 10.82
C ALA A 106 -4.26 -7.39 10.99
N VAL A 107 -3.70 -6.89 9.87
CA VAL A 107 -2.34 -6.33 9.82
C VAL A 107 -2.40 -4.82 9.82
N THR A 108 -1.82 -4.21 10.85
CA THR A 108 -1.71 -2.76 11.00
C THR A 108 -0.26 -2.30 11.19
N GLY A 109 -0.07 -1.00 11.28
CA GLY A 109 1.20 -0.31 11.47
C GLY A 109 1.36 0.83 10.49
N THR A 110 2.31 1.71 10.71
CA THR A 110 2.55 2.86 9.84
C THR A 110 3.01 2.42 8.45
N HIS A 111 3.91 1.43 8.38
CA HIS A 111 4.50 0.91 7.14
C HIS A 111 4.41 -0.61 7.05
N GLY A 112 4.59 -1.17 5.83
CA GLY A 112 4.71 -2.60 5.61
C GLY A 112 3.40 -3.39 5.65
N LYS A 113 2.26 -2.78 5.98
CA LYS A 113 0.94 -3.44 6.04
C LYS A 113 0.63 -4.28 4.80
N THR A 114 0.62 -3.65 3.64
CA THR A 114 0.29 -4.28 2.35
C THR A 114 1.21 -5.45 2.04
N THR A 115 2.52 -5.26 2.24
CA THR A 115 3.52 -6.29 1.96
C THR A 115 3.36 -7.47 2.90
N THR A 116 3.24 -7.23 4.22
CA THR A 116 3.06 -8.28 5.24
C THR A 116 1.75 -9.04 5.00
N SER A 117 0.62 -8.34 4.76
CA SER A 117 -0.65 -8.98 4.44
C SER A 117 -0.57 -9.85 3.17
N SER A 118 0.13 -9.34 2.14
CA SER A 118 0.35 -10.09 0.89
C SER A 118 1.20 -11.34 1.10
N MET A 119 2.25 -11.26 1.93
CA MET A 119 3.09 -12.39 2.32
C MET A 119 2.28 -13.44 3.10
N ILE A 120 1.42 -13.01 4.04
CA ILE A 120 0.54 -13.92 4.79
C ILE A 120 -0.38 -14.67 3.83
N VAL A 121 -1.07 -13.95 2.92
CA VAL A 121 -1.97 -14.58 1.93
C VAL A 121 -1.19 -15.55 1.04
N HIS A 122 -0.01 -15.15 0.58
CA HIS A 122 0.83 -15.98 -0.28
C HIS A 122 1.28 -17.26 0.44
N ALA A 123 1.79 -17.16 1.68
CA ALA A 123 2.22 -18.28 2.49
C ALA A 123 1.07 -19.26 2.80
N LEU A 124 -0.10 -18.73 3.24
CA LEU A 124 -1.28 -19.54 3.51
C LEU A 124 -1.75 -20.30 2.26
N ARG A 125 -1.76 -19.65 1.09
CA ARG A 125 -2.12 -20.31 -0.17
C ARG A 125 -1.10 -21.38 -0.58
N GLY A 126 0.19 -21.12 -0.39
CA GLY A 126 1.25 -22.12 -0.61
C GLY A 126 1.09 -23.35 0.25
N CYS A 127 0.52 -23.21 1.46
CA CYS A 127 0.16 -24.31 2.36
C CYS A 127 -1.23 -24.91 2.08
N GLY A 128 -1.92 -24.50 1.01
CA GLY A 128 -3.25 -25.02 0.64
C GLY A 128 -4.43 -24.52 1.50
N LEU A 129 -4.23 -23.46 2.31
CA LEU A 129 -5.24 -22.96 3.25
C LEU A 129 -6.25 -21.97 2.64
N ASP A 130 -6.02 -21.46 1.44
CA ASP A 130 -6.87 -20.59 0.62
C ASP A 130 -7.71 -19.54 1.40
N PRO A 131 -7.08 -18.55 2.09
CA PRO A 131 -7.78 -17.57 2.90
C PRO A 131 -8.64 -16.62 2.07
N GLY A 132 -9.67 -16.03 2.70
CA GLY A 132 -10.22 -14.77 2.23
C GLY A 132 -9.23 -13.64 2.50
N TYR A 133 -9.27 -12.55 1.70
CA TYR A 133 -8.38 -11.41 1.93
C TYR A 133 -8.93 -10.10 1.38
N LEU A 134 -8.59 -8.98 2.07
CA LEU A 134 -8.76 -7.60 1.61
C LEU A 134 -7.49 -6.81 1.95
N ILE A 135 -6.79 -6.34 0.93
CA ILE A 135 -5.49 -5.69 1.05
C ILE A 135 -5.49 -4.39 0.25
N GLY A 136 -4.74 -3.39 0.69
CA GLY A 136 -4.68 -2.06 0.06
C GLY A 136 -4.02 -2.03 -1.33
N GLY A 137 -3.35 -3.12 -1.73
CA GLY A 137 -2.68 -3.27 -3.02
C GLY A 137 -2.91 -4.65 -3.64
N GLU A 138 -2.47 -4.82 -4.87
CA GLU A 138 -2.56 -6.10 -5.57
C GLU A 138 -1.65 -7.16 -4.93
N VAL A 139 -2.23 -8.29 -4.58
CA VAL A 139 -1.48 -9.51 -4.25
C VAL A 139 -1.11 -10.17 -5.59
N ARG A 140 0.15 -10.09 -5.99
CA ARG A 140 0.59 -10.53 -7.33
C ARG A 140 0.28 -11.99 -7.63
N SER A 141 0.41 -12.86 -6.63
CA SER A 141 0.09 -14.29 -6.79
C SER A 141 -1.38 -14.57 -7.10
N THR A 142 -2.27 -13.60 -6.90
CA THR A 142 -3.71 -13.74 -7.18
C THR A 142 -4.21 -12.80 -8.28
N GLY A 143 -3.42 -11.76 -8.63
CA GLY A 143 -3.80 -10.70 -9.56
C GLY A 143 -4.95 -9.82 -9.07
N SER A 144 -5.25 -9.81 -7.76
CA SER A 144 -6.34 -9.04 -7.15
C SER A 144 -5.92 -8.47 -5.80
N ASN A 145 -6.62 -7.43 -5.36
CA ASN A 145 -6.47 -6.88 -4.01
C ASN A 145 -7.43 -7.51 -3.00
N ALA A 146 -8.35 -8.37 -3.44
CA ALA A 146 -9.33 -9.02 -2.59
C ALA A 146 -9.82 -10.35 -3.19
N GLY A 147 -10.24 -11.25 -2.31
CA GLY A 147 -10.86 -12.52 -2.67
C GLY A 147 -11.55 -13.15 -1.45
N TRP A 148 -12.52 -14.02 -1.71
CA TRP A 148 -13.20 -14.80 -0.68
C TRP A 148 -12.85 -16.27 -0.89
N GLY A 149 -11.67 -16.67 -0.40
CA GLY A 149 -11.19 -18.05 -0.50
C GLY A 149 -12.10 -19.08 0.20
N THR A 150 -11.81 -20.35 0.01
CA THR A 150 -12.57 -21.46 0.59
C THR A 150 -12.11 -21.83 2.00
N GLY A 151 -10.97 -21.32 2.45
CA GLY A 151 -10.39 -21.59 3.77
C GLY A 151 -11.10 -20.86 4.91
N GLU A 152 -10.71 -21.16 6.12
CA GLU A 152 -11.35 -20.64 7.34
C GLU A 152 -10.95 -19.19 7.66
N TRP A 153 -9.75 -18.78 7.28
CA TRP A 153 -9.18 -17.50 7.68
C TRP A 153 -9.51 -16.36 6.73
N LEU A 154 -9.58 -15.16 7.28
CA LEU A 154 -9.62 -13.89 6.56
C LEU A 154 -8.36 -13.08 6.90
N VAL A 155 -7.68 -12.54 5.90
CA VAL A 155 -6.55 -11.62 6.07
C VAL A 155 -6.97 -10.23 5.64
N VAL A 156 -6.87 -9.25 6.52
CA VAL A 156 -7.23 -7.85 6.20
C VAL A 156 -6.09 -6.89 6.52
N GLU A 157 -5.93 -5.89 5.67
CA GLU A 157 -5.13 -4.72 5.99
C GLU A 157 -5.99 -3.76 6.83
N ALA A 158 -5.53 -3.44 8.04
CA ALA A 158 -6.20 -2.61 9.03
C ALA A 158 -5.61 -1.19 9.01
N ASP A 159 -6.38 -0.25 8.45
CA ASP A 159 -5.95 1.13 8.22
C ASP A 159 -6.05 1.95 9.51
N GLU A 160 -4.94 2.54 9.95
CA GLU A 160 -4.86 3.41 11.12
C GLU A 160 -5.22 4.86 10.79
N SER A 161 -5.17 5.26 9.53
CA SER A 161 -5.22 6.67 9.10
C SER A 161 -6.48 7.42 9.55
N ASP A 162 -7.60 6.72 9.70
CA ASP A 162 -8.90 7.23 10.15
C ASP A 162 -9.44 6.49 11.39
N ARG A 163 -8.58 5.70 12.06
CA ARG A 163 -8.90 4.83 13.20
C ARG A 163 -9.94 3.75 12.88
N SER A 164 -10.18 3.47 11.60
CA SER A 164 -11.15 2.44 11.19
C SER A 164 -10.79 1.03 11.66
N LEU A 165 -9.50 0.78 11.94
CA LEU A 165 -9.03 -0.48 12.53
C LEU A 165 -9.77 -0.84 13.84
N LEU A 166 -10.25 0.13 14.63
CA LEU A 166 -10.98 -0.10 15.89
C LEU A 166 -12.40 -0.66 15.70
N LYS A 167 -12.88 -0.79 14.46
CA LYS A 167 -14.16 -1.42 14.14
C LYS A 167 -14.05 -2.90 13.80
N LEU A 168 -12.82 -3.41 13.64
CA LEU A 168 -12.54 -4.78 13.26
C LEU A 168 -12.70 -5.74 14.44
N ALA A 169 -12.76 -7.03 14.14
CA ALA A 169 -12.78 -8.12 15.13
C ALA A 169 -11.62 -9.10 14.82
N PRO A 170 -10.37 -8.72 15.10
CA PRO A 170 -9.23 -9.59 14.82
C PRO A 170 -9.16 -10.74 15.83
N ARG A 171 -8.88 -11.96 15.34
CA ARG A 171 -8.40 -13.04 16.18
C ARG A 171 -6.90 -12.96 16.38
N VAL A 172 -6.18 -12.58 15.32
CA VAL A 172 -4.75 -12.28 15.36
C VAL A 172 -4.54 -10.84 14.91
N ALA A 173 -3.96 -10.01 15.77
CA ALA A 173 -3.55 -8.66 15.43
C ALA A 173 -2.05 -8.64 15.14
N VAL A 174 -1.67 -8.07 14.02
CA VAL A 174 -0.27 -7.90 13.61
C VAL A 174 0.06 -6.42 13.61
N LEU A 175 1.10 -6.00 14.33
CA LEU A 175 1.63 -4.64 14.32
C LEU A 175 3.05 -4.65 13.72
N THR A 176 3.20 -4.10 12.52
CA THR A 176 4.49 -4.08 11.82
C THR A 176 5.46 -3.07 12.39
N ASN A 177 4.99 -1.87 12.71
CA ASN A 177 5.73 -0.75 13.34
C ASN A 177 4.74 0.32 13.82
N ALA A 178 5.24 1.32 14.59
CA ALA A 178 4.41 2.37 15.15
C ALA A 178 5.16 3.71 15.15
N GLU A 179 5.11 4.42 14.02
CA GLU A 179 5.67 5.75 13.84
C GLU A 179 4.55 6.81 13.71
N LEU A 180 4.86 8.07 14.02
CA LEU A 180 3.91 9.16 13.86
C LEU A 180 3.74 9.52 12.39
N ASP A 181 2.56 9.29 11.87
CA ASP A 181 2.09 9.74 10.55
C ASP A 181 0.63 10.22 10.67
N HIS A 182 0.01 10.57 9.56
CA HIS A 182 -1.40 11.01 9.51
C HIS A 182 -1.70 12.15 10.51
N HIS A 183 -0.91 13.24 10.47
CA HIS A 183 -0.97 14.37 11.37
C HIS A 183 -2.35 15.07 11.46
N ALA A 184 -3.26 14.81 10.53
CA ALA A 184 -4.66 15.24 10.61
C ALA A 184 -5.48 14.41 11.63
N THR A 185 -5.05 13.19 11.92
CA THR A 185 -5.73 12.25 12.84
C THR A 185 -5.00 12.14 14.17
N TYR A 186 -3.67 12.20 14.16
CA TYR A 186 -2.80 12.01 15.32
C TYR A 186 -1.96 13.26 15.59
N ALA A 187 -2.13 13.85 16.75
CA ALA A 187 -1.37 15.02 17.17
C ALA A 187 0.02 14.64 17.74
N SER A 188 0.20 13.39 18.18
CA SER A 188 1.42 12.95 18.83
C SER A 188 1.65 11.42 18.67
N GLN A 189 2.88 10.97 18.91
CA GLN A 189 3.22 9.55 19.02
C GLN A 189 2.36 8.83 20.05
N ARG A 190 2.03 9.52 21.16
CA ARG A 190 1.17 8.96 22.21
C ARG A 190 -0.24 8.62 21.69
N ASP A 191 -0.78 9.44 20.80
CA ASP A 191 -2.11 9.19 20.22
C ASP A 191 -2.09 7.97 19.29
N VAL A 192 -1.00 7.82 18.52
CA VAL A 192 -0.74 6.61 17.70
C VAL A 192 -0.67 5.37 18.60
N ASP A 193 0.16 5.45 19.64
CA ASP A 193 0.35 4.33 20.58
C ASP A 193 -0.95 3.93 21.28
N HIS A 194 -1.78 4.92 21.66
CA HIS A 194 -3.08 4.65 22.28
C HIS A 194 -4.01 3.90 21.32
N THR A 195 -4.05 4.33 20.06
CA THR A 195 -4.89 3.68 19.05
C THR A 195 -4.43 2.25 18.78
N PHE A 196 -3.12 2.01 18.65
CA PHE A 196 -2.61 0.66 18.44
C PHE A 196 -2.83 -0.24 19.68
N ARG A 197 -2.63 0.26 20.91
CA ARG A 197 -2.97 -0.54 22.11
C ARG A 197 -4.43 -0.96 22.12
N ALA A 198 -5.35 -0.02 21.89
CA ALA A 198 -6.77 -0.33 21.85
C ALA A 198 -7.11 -1.37 20.78
N PHE A 199 -6.43 -1.35 19.63
CA PHE A 199 -6.60 -2.34 18.58
C PHE A 199 -6.03 -3.71 18.98
N LEU A 200 -4.82 -3.75 19.56
CA LEU A 200 -4.18 -5.00 19.98
C LEU A 200 -4.95 -5.70 21.11
N GLU A 201 -5.56 -4.94 22.02
CA GLU A 201 -6.41 -5.46 23.10
C GLU A 201 -7.69 -6.15 22.60
N MET A 202 -8.08 -5.96 21.33
CA MET A 202 -9.25 -6.62 20.75
C MET A 202 -8.97 -8.05 20.25
N ALA A 203 -7.68 -8.44 20.15
CA ALA A 203 -7.28 -9.72 19.56
C ALA A 203 -6.97 -10.78 20.63
N ASP A 204 -7.20 -12.04 20.26
CA ASP A 204 -6.80 -13.18 21.10
C ASP A 204 -5.28 -13.37 21.10
N HIS A 205 -4.62 -13.00 20.00
CA HIS A 205 -3.17 -13.12 19.82
C HIS A 205 -2.58 -11.89 19.12
N VAL A 206 -1.39 -11.46 19.61
CA VAL A 206 -0.70 -10.27 19.10
C VAL A 206 0.69 -10.64 18.59
N ILE A 207 0.98 -10.27 17.35
CA ILE A 207 2.28 -10.43 16.71
C ILE A 207 2.87 -9.05 16.44
N LEU A 208 4.11 -8.84 16.85
CA LEU A 208 4.86 -7.61 16.67
C LEU A 208 6.00 -7.84 15.67
N GLY A 209 6.21 -6.89 14.77
CA GLY A 209 7.42 -6.83 13.97
C GLY A 209 8.67 -6.58 14.85
N ASP A 210 9.84 -7.00 14.36
CA ASP A 210 11.12 -6.70 15.02
C ASP A 210 11.60 -5.29 14.61
N GLU A 211 10.92 -4.28 15.17
CA GLU A 211 11.22 -2.86 14.90
C GLU A 211 11.45 -2.07 16.19
N PRO A 212 12.39 -1.12 16.18
CA PRO A 212 12.66 -0.30 17.36
C PRO A 212 11.41 0.39 17.88
N GLY A 213 11.24 0.35 19.19
CA GLY A 213 10.15 1.01 19.89
C GLY A 213 8.85 0.23 19.94
N LEU A 214 8.76 -1.00 19.39
CA LEU A 214 7.61 -1.88 19.60
C LEU A 214 7.62 -2.60 20.95
N ASP A 215 8.74 -2.56 21.69
CA ASP A 215 8.89 -3.05 23.06
C ASP A 215 7.90 -2.42 24.08
N ARG A 216 7.28 -1.29 23.70
CA ARG A 216 6.22 -0.64 24.49
C ARG A 216 4.83 -1.27 24.31
N PHE A 217 4.70 -2.27 23.45
CA PHE A 217 3.48 -3.06 23.22
C PHE A 217 3.70 -4.50 23.71
N ALA A 218 2.63 -5.15 24.15
CA ALA A 218 2.68 -6.56 24.52
C ALA A 218 2.32 -7.44 23.32
N GLY A 219 3.12 -8.48 23.10
CA GLY A 219 2.90 -9.43 22.02
C GLY A 219 4.12 -10.30 21.75
N GLU A 220 3.97 -11.26 20.86
CA GLU A 220 5.04 -12.09 20.33
C GLU A 220 5.85 -11.29 19.30
N VAL A 221 7.15 -11.16 19.48
CA VAL A 221 8.03 -10.47 18.53
C VAL A 221 8.58 -11.48 17.51
N ALA A 222 8.28 -11.25 16.23
CA ALA A 222 8.75 -12.10 15.14
C ALA A 222 10.17 -11.69 14.70
N VAL A 223 11.19 -12.37 15.22
CA VAL A 223 12.59 -12.03 15.04
C VAL A 223 13.25 -12.88 13.96
N ALA A 224 13.71 -12.24 12.89
CA ALA A 224 14.60 -12.88 11.89
C ALA A 224 16.05 -12.93 12.42
N ARG A 225 16.72 -14.05 12.21
CA ARG A 225 18.12 -14.27 12.63
C ARG A 225 19.01 -14.60 11.43
N ALA A 226 20.33 -14.44 11.57
CA ALA A 226 21.29 -14.77 10.52
C ALA A 226 20.92 -14.14 9.16
N VAL A 227 20.58 -12.84 9.16
CA VAL A 227 20.09 -12.14 7.98
C VAL A 227 21.23 -11.84 7.02
N GLU A 228 21.10 -12.34 5.80
CA GLU A 228 21.99 -12.05 4.66
C GLU A 228 21.19 -11.37 3.56
N LEU A 229 21.58 -10.16 3.20
CA LEU A 229 20.96 -9.42 2.08
C LEU A 229 21.70 -9.73 0.79
N GLU A 230 20.98 -10.18 -0.22
CA GLU A 230 21.51 -10.57 -1.52
C GLU A 230 21.00 -9.63 -2.63
N PRO A 231 21.64 -9.59 -3.80
CA PRO A 231 21.12 -8.88 -4.95
C PRO A 231 19.74 -9.39 -5.35
N GLY A 232 18.69 -8.60 -5.06
CA GLY A 232 17.30 -8.93 -5.40
C GLY A 232 16.56 -9.80 -4.40
N GLY A 233 17.18 -10.17 -3.28
CA GLY A 233 16.55 -11.03 -2.28
C GLY A 233 17.22 -10.98 -0.91
N SER A 234 16.96 -12.02 -0.11
CA SER A 234 17.61 -12.21 1.19
C SER A 234 17.46 -13.66 1.67
N ARG A 235 18.40 -14.07 2.54
CA ARG A 235 18.30 -15.30 3.35
C ARG A 235 18.28 -14.95 4.82
N PHE A 236 17.52 -15.69 5.60
CA PHE A 236 17.49 -15.54 7.05
C PHE A 236 16.91 -16.80 7.70
N ALA A 237 17.04 -16.91 9.01
CA ALA A 237 16.40 -17.96 9.79
C ALA A 237 15.23 -17.39 10.61
N TYR A 238 14.12 -18.07 10.63
CA TYR A 238 12.99 -17.78 11.51
C TYR A 238 12.57 -19.07 12.22
N ASP A 239 12.60 -19.06 13.55
CA ASP A 239 12.26 -20.18 14.44
C ASP A 239 12.91 -21.52 14.00
N GLY A 240 14.20 -21.46 13.66
CA GLY A 240 14.99 -22.60 13.25
C GLY A 240 14.80 -23.07 11.79
N VAL A 241 13.90 -22.43 11.02
CA VAL A 241 13.69 -22.69 9.60
C VAL A 241 14.45 -21.67 8.76
N GLU A 242 15.18 -22.13 7.74
CA GLU A 242 15.81 -21.26 6.74
C GLU A 242 14.76 -20.72 5.78
N VAL A 243 14.83 -19.43 5.48
CA VAL A 243 13.88 -18.69 4.64
C VAL A 243 14.64 -17.99 3.52
N HIS A 244 14.21 -18.21 2.29
CA HIS A 244 14.65 -17.49 1.11
C HIS A 244 13.55 -16.53 0.67
N LEU A 245 13.92 -15.30 0.34
CA LEU A 245 12.97 -14.26 -0.06
C LEU A 245 13.46 -13.58 -1.34
N SER A 246 12.62 -13.58 -2.38
CA SER A 246 12.93 -13.01 -3.70
C SER A 246 12.61 -11.51 -3.83
N VAL A 247 12.39 -10.80 -2.72
CA VAL A 247 12.22 -9.35 -2.68
C VAL A 247 13.31 -8.72 -1.81
N PRO A 248 13.95 -7.61 -2.27
CA PRO A 248 15.11 -7.06 -1.61
C PRO A 248 14.76 -6.23 -0.37
N GLY A 249 15.75 -6.09 0.53
CA GLY A 249 15.74 -5.14 1.62
C GLY A 249 15.39 -5.73 2.99
N ALA A 250 16.11 -5.24 4.02
CA ALA A 250 15.97 -5.70 5.41
C ALA A 250 14.55 -5.51 5.97
N HIS A 251 13.82 -4.49 5.52
CA HIS A 251 12.41 -4.29 5.91
C HIS A 251 11.52 -5.44 5.43
N ASN A 252 11.79 -6.03 4.25
CA ASN A 252 11.05 -7.19 3.75
C ASN A 252 11.38 -8.47 4.52
N VAL A 253 12.60 -8.61 5.05
CA VAL A 253 12.95 -9.69 5.98
C VAL A 253 12.08 -9.63 7.23
N ARG A 254 11.93 -8.44 7.85
CA ARG A 254 11.05 -8.26 9.01
C ARG A 254 9.58 -8.51 8.69
N ASN A 255 9.10 -7.99 7.55
CA ASN A 255 7.75 -8.27 7.07
C ASN A 255 7.51 -9.79 6.88
N ALA A 256 8.49 -10.51 6.33
CA ALA A 256 8.41 -11.96 6.10
C ALA A 256 8.41 -12.75 7.43
N ALA A 257 9.28 -12.41 8.39
CA ALA A 257 9.26 -13.05 9.71
C ALA A 257 7.91 -12.85 10.40
N THR A 258 7.37 -11.62 10.35
CA THR A 258 6.05 -11.29 10.90
C THR A 258 4.93 -12.06 10.17
N ALA A 259 5.03 -12.20 8.85
CA ALA A 259 4.06 -12.96 8.05
C ALA A 259 4.10 -14.46 8.37
N LEU A 260 5.30 -15.04 8.56
CA LEU A 260 5.47 -16.44 8.95
C LEU A 260 4.87 -16.73 10.33
N ALA A 261 5.08 -15.84 11.31
CA ALA A 261 4.44 -15.94 12.61
C ALA A 261 2.91 -15.99 12.48
N ALA A 262 2.33 -15.05 11.72
CA ALA A 262 0.89 -14.98 11.51
C ALA A 262 0.33 -16.19 10.74
N ALA A 263 1.03 -16.68 9.71
CA ALA A 263 0.64 -17.86 8.96
C ALA A 263 0.71 -19.14 9.82
N HIS A 264 1.72 -19.25 10.67
CA HIS A 264 1.84 -20.36 11.61
C HIS A 264 0.69 -20.40 12.61
N HIS A 265 0.29 -19.26 13.18
CA HIS A 265 -0.89 -19.14 14.03
C HIS A 265 -2.20 -19.50 13.31
N ALA A 266 -2.24 -19.33 12.00
CA ALA A 266 -3.37 -19.75 11.17
C ALA A 266 -3.35 -21.25 10.82
N GLY A 267 -2.37 -22.00 11.30
CA GLY A 267 -2.23 -23.45 11.09
C GLY A 267 -1.35 -23.83 9.90
N ALA A 268 -0.64 -22.90 9.28
CA ALA A 268 0.35 -23.24 8.26
C ALA A 268 1.57 -23.93 8.90
N GLY A 269 2.08 -24.97 8.25
CA GLY A 269 3.38 -25.54 8.58
C GLY A 269 4.48 -24.50 8.32
N LEU A 270 5.37 -24.29 9.29
CA LEU A 270 6.35 -23.20 9.19
C LEU A 270 7.33 -23.41 8.02
N ALA A 271 7.77 -24.64 7.80
CA ALA A 271 8.68 -24.96 6.71
C ALA A 271 8.01 -24.79 5.33
N GLU A 272 6.74 -25.20 5.18
CA GLU A 272 5.96 -25.04 3.96
C GLU A 272 5.65 -23.55 3.69
N ALA A 273 5.32 -22.78 4.73
CA ALA A 273 5.10 -21.35 4.61
C ALA A 273 6.38 -20.60 4.22
N ALA A 274 7.53 -21.00 4.78
CA ALA A 274 8.84 -20.45 4.42
C ALA A 274 9.20 -20.76 2.96
N ALA A 275 9.00 -22.01 2.52
CA ALA A 275 9.22 -22.41 1.14
C ALA A 275 8.31 -21.66 0.15
N ALA A 276 7.05 -21.39 0.53
CA ALA A 276 6.14 -20.59 -0.29
C ALA A 276 6.63 -19.15 -0.49
N LEU A 277 7.28 -18.55 0.50
CA LEU A 277 7.79 -17.17 0.39
C LEU A 277 8.96 -17.02 -0.60
N GLU A 278 9.63 -18.11 -1.00
CA GLU A 278 10.66 -18.09 -2.04
C GLU A 278 10.12 -17.57 -3.37
N ASP A 279 8.88 -17.93 -3.71
CA ASP A 279 8.19 -17.51 -4.92
C ASP A 279 7.44 -16.17 -4.77
N PHE A 280 7.55 -15.49 -3.63
CA PHE A 280 6.88 -14.22 -3.40
C PHE A 280 7.54 -13.10 -4.20
N THR A 281 6.83 -12.55 -5.19
CA THR A 281 7.34 -11.52 -6.11
C THR A 281 6.94 -10.08 -5.71
N GLY A 282 6.44 -9.88 -4.49
CA GLY A 282 6.03 -8.58 -3.96
C GLY A 282 4.54 -8.29 -4.09
N ALA A 283 4.15 -7.09 -3.68
CA ALA A 283 2.82 -6.52 -3.88
C ALA A 283 2.90 -5.41 -4.94
N GLY A 284 1.78 -5.06 -5.53
CA GLY A 284 1.72 -3.97 -6.51
C GLY A 284 2.26 -2.65 -5.95
N ARG A 285 3.06 -1.96 -6.70
CA ARG A 285 3.74 -0.72 -6.31
C ARG A 285 4.59 -0.83 -5.04
N ARG A 286 5.19 -2.00 -4.75
CA ARG A 286 6.12 -2.22 -3.63
C ARG A 286 7.41 -2.82 -4.19
N PHE A 287 8.39 -1.99 -4.44
CA PHE A 287 9.62 -2.30 -5.16
C PHE A 287 9.34 -3.00 -6.51
N GLU A 288 8.36 -2.50 -7.23
CA GLU A 288 7.86 -3.09 -8.46
C GLU A 288 8.79 -2.80 -9.64
N ARG A 289 9.31 -3.85 -10.28
CA ARG A 289 10.06 -3.69 -11.54
C ARG A 289 9.10 -3.33 -12.66
N VAL A 290 9.23 -2.11 -13.21
CA VAL A 290 8.40 -1.58 -14.30
C VAL A 290 8.97 -2.01 -15.66
N GLY A 291 10.28 -1.98 -15.81
CA GLY A 291 10.96 -2.33 -17.05
C GLY A 291 12.34 -1.67 -17.17
N THR A 292 12.82 -1.56 -18.40
CA THR A 292 14.10 -0.93 -18.73
C THR A 292 13.87 0.19 -19.74
N THR A 293 14.46 1.35 -19.51
CA THR A 293 14.37 2.48 -20.45
C THR A 293 15.16 2.21 -21.74
N PRO A 294 14.90 2.93 -22.85
CA PRO A 294 15.73 2.85 -24.05
C PRO A 294 17.23 3.15 -23.81
N ALA A 295 17.56 3.90 -22.75
CA ALA A 295 18.93 4.22 -22.37
C ALA A 295 19.61 3.12 -21.52
N GLY A 296 18.91 1.99 -21.23
CA GLY A 296 19.43 0.86 -20.44
C GLY A 296 19.24 0.98 -18.93
N ALA A 297 18.62 2.05 -18.43
CA ALA A 297 18.32 2.18 -17.01
C ALA A 297 17.15 1.30 -16.58
N GLN A 298 17.29 0.55 -15.48
CA GLN A 298 16.19 -0.19 -14.87
C GLN A 298 15.24 0.76 -14.14
N VAL A 299 13.93 0.52 -14.21
CA VAL A 299 12.91 1.33 -13.54
C VAL A 299 12.17 0.49 -12.52
N VAL A 300 12.12 0.99 -11.29
CA VAL A 300 11.40 0.40 -10.17
C VAL A 300 10.43 1.44 -9.60
N ASP A 301 9.16 1.06 -9.43
CA ASP A 301 8.14 1.86 -8.76
C ASP A 301 7.94 1.43 -7.31
N ASP A 302 7.82 2.39 -6.40
CA ASP A 302 7.53 2.13 -5.01
C ASP A 302 6.57 3.19 -4.46
N TYR A 303 5.56 2.72 -3.76
CA TYR A 303 4.54 3.55 -3.11
C TYR A 303 5.08 4.34 -1.91
N ALA A 304 6.38 4.23 -1.60
CA ALA A 304 7.04 4.87 -0.48
C ALA A 304 6.70 6.37 -0.38
N HIS A 305 6.03 6.74 0.67
CA HIS A 305 5.51 8.09 0.92
C HIS A 305 5.74 8.57 2.36
N HIS A 306 6.52 7.84 3.13
CA HIS A 306 7.06 8.23 4.44
C HIS A 306 8.59 8.19 4.39
N PRO A 307 9.32 9.05 5.15
CA PRO A 307 10.79 9.09 5.11
C PRO A 307 11.46 7.74 5.41
N THR A 308 10.90 6.97 6.33
CA THR A 308 11.39 5.62 6.66
C THR A 308 11.27 4.67 5.48
N GLU A 309 10.14 4.69 4.75
CA GLU A 309 9.94 3.88 3.54
C GLU A 309 10.92 4.30 2.43
N VAL A 310 11.03 5.60 2.14
CA VAL A 310 11.98 6.13 1.13
C VAL A 310 13.40 5.68 1.41
N ARG A 311 13.84 5.77 2.68
CA ARG A 311 15.16 5.30 3.09
C ARG A 311 15.34 3.81 2.89
N ALA A 312 14.33 3.00 3.23
CA ALA A 312 14.35 1.55 3.10
C ALA A 312 14.39 1.11 1.62
N THR A 313 13.60 1.76 0.76
CA THR A 313 13.56 1.49 -0.68
C THR A 313 14.89 1.84 -1.36
N ILE A 314 15.51 2.98 -1.03
CA ILE A 314 16.83 3.35 -1.55
C ILE A 314 17.90 2.35 -1.07
N ALA A 315 17.85 1.91 0.19
CA ALA A 315 18.77 0.90 0.71
C ALA A 315 18.58 -0.45 0.01
N ALA A 316 17.34 -0.87 -0.24
CA ALA A 316 17.04 -2.07 -1.02
C ALA A 316 17.57 -1.97 -2.46
N ALA A 317 17.40 -0.82 -3.11
CA ALA A 317 17.95 -0.57 -4.44
C ALA A 317 19.46 -0.71 -4.50
N ARG A 318 20.16 -0.29 -3.44
CA ARG A 318 21.64 -0.43 -3.34
C ARG A 318 22.11 -1.90 -3.29
N THR A 319 21.30 -2.83 -2.78
CA THR A 319 21.66 -4.26 -2.77
C THR A 319 21.75 -4.87 -4.18
N LEU A 320 21.10 -4.24 -5.17
CA LEU A 320 21.20 -4.63 -6.59
C LEU A 320 22.49 -4.19 -7.25
N ALA A 321 23.37 -3.47 -6.53
CA ALA A 321 24.64 -2.93 -6.99
C ALA A 321 24.55 -2.14 -8.32
N PRO A 322 23.56 -1.22 -8.50
CA PRO A 322 23.47 -0.43 -9.71
C PRO A 322 24.66 0.55 -9.81
N ARG A 323 24.95 1.01 -11.03
CA ARG A 323 25.93 2.07 -11.26
C ARG A 323 25.58 3.35 -10.48
N ARG A 324 24.31 3.77 -10.53
CA ARG A 324 23.72 4.89 -9.76
C ARG A 324 22.30 4.55 -9.35
N VAL A 325 21.89 5.04 -8.19
CA VAL A 325 20.49 5.12 -7.81
C VAL A 325 19.98 6.53 -8.11
N VAL A 326 19.03 6.66 -9.02
CA VAL A 326 18.33 7.89 -9.35
C VAL A 326 16.96 7.85 -8.70
N ALA A 327 16.65 8.76 -7.78
CA ALA A 327 15.37 8.81 -7.08
C ALA A 327 14.51 9.95 -7.61
N VAL A 328 13.33 9.65 -8.12
CA VAL A 328 12.26 10.62 -8.40
C VAL A 328 11.21 10.49 -7.33
N PHE A 329 10.97 11.58 -6.59
CA PHE A 329 10.05 11.59 -5.48
C PHE A 329 8.90 12.58 -5.69
N GLN A 330 7.67 12.09 -5.55
CA GLN A 330 6.47 12.92 -5.50
C GLN A 330 5.95 12.96 -4.07
N PRO A 331 6.12 14.09 -3.34
CA PRO A 331 5.55 14.24 -2.01
C PRO A 331 4.02 14.07 -2.07
N HIS A 332 3.45 13.41 -1.07
CA HIS A 332 2.01 13.14 -0.99
C HIS A 332 1.43 13.83 0.24
N LEU A 333 0.41 14.68 0.06
CA LEU A 333 -0.23 15.57 1.03
C LEU A 333 0.67 16.75 1.45
N PHE A 334 0.07 17.93 1.45
CA PHE A 334 0.75 19.15 1.92
C PHE A 334 1.05 19.08 3.41
N SER A 335 0.11 18.57 4.22
CA SER A 335 0.29 18.40 5.67
C SER A 335 1.52 17.56 5.99
N ARG A 336 1.65 16.37 5.37
CA ARG A 336 2.81 15.49 5.57
C ARG A 336 4.10 16.15 5.08
N THR A 337 4.08 16.77 3.91
CA THR A 337 5.24 17.49 3.36
C THR A 337 5.71 18.58 4.31
N ARG A 338 4.80 19.39 4.87
CA ARG A 338 5.13 20.45 5.84
C ARG A 338 5.80 19.92 7.11
N HIS A 339 5.36 18.77 7.60
CA HIS A 339 5.88 18.19 8.85
C HIS A 339 7.19 17.43 8.65
N GLN A 340 7.37 16.72 7.52
CA GLN A 340 8.44 15.75 7.34
C GLN A 340 9.43 16.08 6.19
N TYR A 341 9.43 17.32 5.65
CA TYR A 341 10.30 17.66 4.49
C TYR A 341 11.78 17.46 4.76
N ARG A 342 12.24 17.68 6.01
CA ARG A 342 13.65 17.49 6.40
C ARG A 342 14.04 16.03 6.42
N GLU A 343 13.20 15.20 6.99
CA GLU A 343 13.36 13.74 7.05
C GLU A 343 13.31 13.12 5.64
N PHE A 344 12.41 13.60 4.78
CA PHE A 344 12.40 13.23 3.36
C PHE A 344 13.69 13.64 2.68
N GLY A 345 14.16 14.86 2.88
CA GLY A 345 15.42 15.36 2.33
C GLY A 345 16.61 14.47 2.72
N ALA A 346 16.74 14.14 4.01
CA ALA A 346 17.77 13.27 4.53
C ALA A 346 17.69 11.84 3.98
N ALA A 347 16.47 11.31 3.78
CA ALA A 347 16.26 9.98 3.20
C ALA A 347 16.68 9.96 1.72
N LEU A 348 16.21 10.93 0.93
CA LEU A 348 16.49 11.05 -0.51
C LEU A 348 17.96 11.32 -0.81
N ALA A 349 18.67 12.07 0.05
CA ALA A 349 20.10 12.35 -0.09
C ALA A 349 20.99 11.09 -0.12
N ARG A 350 20.45 9.91 0.15
CA ARG A 350 21.13 8.62 -0.01
C ARG A 350 21.19 8.15 -1.47
N ALA A 351 20.40 8.73 -2.38
CA ALA A 351 20.50 8.48 -3.82
C ALA A 351 21.65 9.30 -4.46
N ASP A 352 22.08 8.90 -5.65
CA ASP A 352 23.18 9.59 -6.38
C ASP A 352 22.68 10.81 -7.13
N LEU A 353 21.41 10.79 -7.55
CA LEU A 353 20.66 11.89 -8.15
C LEU A 353 19.26 11.90 -7.58
N VAL A 354 18.78 13.07 -7.19
CA VAL A 354 17.43 13.26 -6.66
C VAL A 354 16.66 14.21 -7.57
N VAL A 355 15.47 13.81 -7.98
CA VAL A 355 14.48 14.66 -8.65
C VAL A 355 13.23 14.72 -7.77
N VAL A 356 12.80 15.92 -7.41
CA VAL A 356 11.59 16.12 -6.62
C VAL A 356 10.52 16.77 -7.48
N LEU A 357 9.37 16.15 -7.57
CA LEU A 357 8.17 16.70 -8.19
C LEU A 357 7.43 17.63 -7.23
N ASP A 358 6.33 18.24 -7.69
CA ASP A 358 5.48 18.98 -6.75
C ASP A 358 4.54 18.04 -5.97
N VAL A 359 3.92 18.60 -4.92
CA VAL A 359 3.10 17.83 -3.99
C VAL A 359 1.84 17.30 -4.69
N TYR A 360 1.58 15.99 -4.56
CA TYR A 360 0.30 15.39 -4.91
C TYR A 360 -0.72 15.67 -3.80
N PRO A 361 -1.76 16.47 -4.08
CA PRO A 361 -2.64 17.02 -3.03
C PRO A 361 -3.58 15.98 -2.41
N ALA A 362 -3.94 14.92 -3.16
CA ALA A 362 -4.97 13.95 -2.80
C ALA A 362 -6.30 14.64 -2.40
N ARG A 363 -6.56 14.73 -1.10
CA ARG A 363 -7.78 15.36 -0.53
C ARG A 363 -7.55 16.77 0.04
N GLU A 364 -6.31 17.26 0.03
CA GLU A 364 -5.95 18.57 0.58
C GLU A 364 -5.94 19.65 -0.50
N ARG A 365 -6.05 20.90 -0.11
CA ARG A 365 -6.04 22.05 -1.01
C ARG A 365 -4.77 22.86 -0.78
N ALA A 366 -4.11 23.28 -1.86
CA ALA A 366 -2.87 24.04 -1.76
C ALA A 366 -3.03 25.37 -1.02
N GLU A 367 -4.22 25.98 -1.11
CA GLU A 367 -4.54 27.25 -0.46
C GLU A 367 -4.48 27.17 1.07
N ASP A 368 -4.73 25.98 1.65
CA ASP A 368 -4.69 25.73 3.09
C ASP A 368 -3.24 25.57 3.63
N PHE A 369 -2.27 25.45 2.71
CA PHE A 369 -0.86 25.21 3.03
C PHE A 369 0.10 26.16 2.28
N PRO A 370 0.00 27.48 2.49
CA PRO A 370 0.80 28.45 1.75
C PRO A 370 2.30 28.18 1.90
N GLY A 371 3.04 28.19 0.79
CA GLY A 371 4.48 27.96 0.73
C GLY A 371 4.93 26.50 0.82
N VAL A 372 4.02 25.54 0.97
CA VAL A 372 4.36 24.10 0.96
C VAL A 372 4.34 23.58 -0.48
N THR A 373 5.51 23.26 -0.99
CA THR A 373 5.72 22.70 -2.33
C THR A 373 6.79 21.63 -2.27
N GLY A 374 6.99 20.88 -3.36
CA GLY A 374 8.11 19.92 -3.49
C GLY A 374 9.47 20.57 -3.33
N ARG A 375 9.57 21.90 -3.54
CA ARG A 375 10.82 22.67 -3.33
C ARG A 375 11.36 22.56 -1.90
N LEU A 376 10.48 22.46 -0.89
CA LEU A 376 10.92 22.27 0.50
C LEU A 376 11.72 20.99 0.67
N VAL A 377 11.22 19.90 0.09
CA VAL A 377 11.91 18.59 0.12
C VAL A 377 13.20 18.63 -0.69
N ALA A 378 13.18 19.27 -1.88
CA ALA A 378 14.37 19.40 -2.72
C ALA A 378 15.47 20.20 -2.02
N ALA A 379 15.13 21.32 -1.36
CA ALA A 379 16.06 22.10 -0.58
C ALA A 379 16.69 21.29 0.56
N ALA A 380 15.86 20.60 1.36
CA ALA A 380 16.34 19.75 2.44
C ALA A 380 17.20 18.58 1.94
N ALA A 381 16.90 18.04 0.76
CA ALA A 381 17.72 17.00 0.13
C ALA A 381 19.07 17.58 -0.30
N ALA A 382 19.11 18.78 -0.88
CA ALA A 382 20.34 19.45 -1.27
C ALA A 382 21.26 19.74 -0.07
N ASP A 383 20.68 20.22 1.04
CA ASP A 383 21.41 20.45 2.30
C ASP A 383 22.05 19.17 2.85
N SER A 384 21.43 18.01 2.62
CA SER A 384 21.89 16.72 3.11
C SER A 384 22.73 15.93 2.09
N ALA A 385 22.76 16.33 0.82
CA ALA A 385 23.29 15.52 -0.28
C ALA A 385 24.82 15.50 -0.38
N GLY A 386 25.54 16.36 0.34
CA GLY A 386 26.99 16.40 0.32
C GLY A 386 27.57 16.64 -1.09
N GLY A 387 26.96 17.54 -1.87
CA GLY A 387 27.37 17.88 -3.23
C GLY A 387 26.76 17.02 -4.36
N ARG A 388 25.94 16.01 -4.05
CA ARG A 388 25.19 15.28 -5.08
C ARG A 388 24.10 16.16 -5.68
N ARG A 389 23.75 15.86 -6.94
CA ARG A 389 22.78 16.66 -7.68
C ARG A 389 21.35 16.44 -7.17
N VAL A 390 20.69 17.55 -6.90
CA VAL A 390 19.25 17.59 -6.56
C VAL A 390 18.55 18.56 -7.50
N ALA A 391 17.46 18.14 -8.12
CA ALA A 391 16.64 18.97 -9.00
C ALA A 391 15.21 19.04 -8.46
N TRP A 392 14.62 20.23 -8.46
CA TRP A 392 13.18 20.40 -8.30
C TRP A 392 12.54 20.63 -9.66
N LEU A 393 11.73 19.71 -10.08
CA LEU A 393 11.03 19.72 -11.37
C LEU A 393 9.54 19.47 -11.11
N PRO A 394 8.73 20.51 -10.89
CA PRO A 394 7.37 20.35 -10.35
C PRO A 394 6.40 19.58 -11.26
N GLY A 395 6.62 19.62 -12.58
CA GLY A 395 5.74 18.97 -13.57
C GLY A 395 6.37 17.73 -14.21
N PHE A 396 5.53 16.77 -14.56
CA PHE A 396 5.95 15.51 -15.21
C PHE A 396 6.72 15.72 -16.50
N ASP A 397 6.27 16.60 -17.40
CA ASP A 397 6.92 16.85 -18.70
C ASP A 397 8.38 17.32 -18.54
N ALA A 398 8.63 18.19 -17.56
CA ALA A 398 9.98 18.67 -17.28
C ALA A 398 10.85 17.58 -16.67
N ALA A 399 10.31 16.79 -15.75
CA ALA A 399 10.99 15.68 -15.13
C ALA A 399 11.30 14.58 -16.17
N GLU A 400 10.36 14.24 -17.03
CA GLU A 400 10.53 13.24 -18.08
C GLU A 400 11.64 13.63 -19.06
N ARG A 401 11.63 14.86 -19.58
CA ARG A 401 12.71 15.36 -20.47
C ARG A 401 14.06 15.29 -19.79
N PHE A 402 14.16 15.78 -18.55
CA PHE A 402 15.38 15.75 -17.78
C PHE A 402 15.90 14.32 -17.58
N LEU A 403 15.04 13.38 -17.24
CA LEU A 403 15.40 11.98 -16.99
C LEU A 403 15.81 11.26 -18.28
N ARG A 404 15.15 11.55 -19.41
CA ARG A 404 15.56 10.99 -20.71
C ARG A 404 16.98 11.42 -21.11
N ASP A 405 17.35 12.67 -20.79
CA ASP A 405 18.69 13.19 -21.07
C ASP A 405 19.72 12.72 -20.05
N GLU A 406 19.32 12.38 -18.83
CA GLU A 406 20.23 12.08 -17.72
C GLU A 406 20.50 10.59 -17.50
N LEU A 407 19.49 9.72 -17.73
CA LEU A 407 19.62 8.28 -17.46
C LEU A 407 20.60 7.59 -18.40
N ARG A 408 21.34 6.62 -17.88
CA ARG A 408 22.36 5.83 -18.60
C ARG A 408 22.20 4.35 -18.27
N ASP A 409 22.83 3.54 -19.09
CA ASP A 409 22.94 2.09 -18.85
C ASP A 409 23.58 1.80 -17.48
N GLY A 410 23.01 0.82 -16.78
CA GLY A 410 23.40 0.45 -15.42
C GLY A 410 22.85 1.34 -14.31
N ASP A 411 22.10 2.40 -14.60
CA ASP A 411 21.37 3.18 -13.61
C ASP A 411 20.12 2.42 -13.13
N LEU A 412 19.73 2.65 -11.86
CA LEU A 412 18.44 2.23 -11.32
C LEU A 412 17.62 3.47 -10.98
N LEU A 413 16.53 3.66 -11.70
CA LEU A 413 15.56 4.72 -11.44
C LEU A 413 14.50 4.21 -10.47
N LEU A 414 14.32 4.92 -9.36
CA LEU A 414 13.22 4.74 -8.42
C LEU A 414 12.15 5.82 -8.64
N THR A 415 10.91 5.44 -8.92
CA THR A 415 9.75 6.35 -8.80
C THR A 415 9.11 6.12 -7.44
N LEU A 416 9.10 7.15 -6.59
CA LEU A 416 8.72 7.08 -5.19
C LEU A 416 7.53 7.99 -4.90
N GLY A 417 6.46 7.42 -4.33
CA GLY A 417 5.30 8.21 -3.89
C GLY A 417 3.96 7.51 -4.03
N ALA A 418 2.99 7.94 -3.22
CA ALA A 418 1.63 7.40 -3.19
C ALA A 418 0.68 8.03 -4.24
N GLY A 419 1.16 9.04 -4.98
CA GLY A 419 0.43 9.68 -6.06
C GLY A 419 0.55 8.91 -7.38
N ASN A 420 0.61 9.66 -8.47
CA ASN A 420 0.64 9.15 -9.84
C ASN A 420 2.06 9.11 -10.45
N VAL A 421 3.11 9.14 -9.64
CA VAL A 421 4.50 9.14 -10.10
C VAL A 421 4.89 7.87 -10.86
N ASP A 422 4.19 6.75 -10.65
CA ASP A 422 4.35 5.51 -11.40
C ASP A 422 4.12 5.71 -12.92
N ALA A 423 3.22 6.62 -13.31
CA ALA A 423 2.99 6.95 -14.71
C ALA A 423 4.26 7.49 -15.40
N LEU A 424 5.09 8.28 -14.67
CA LEU A 424 6.37 8.77 -15.19
C LEU A 424 7.34 7.61 -15.45
N GLY A 425 7.42 6.65 -14.53
CA GLY A 425 8.26 5.46 -14.70
C GLY A 425 7.85 4.65 -15.93
N ARG A 426 6.56 4.42 -16.12
CA ARG A 426 6.00 3.69 -17.27
C ARG A 426 6.30 4.42 -18.59
N SER A 427 6.06 5.75 -18.66
CA SER A 427 6.37 6.56 -19.83
C SER A 427 7.84 6.49 -20.26
N LEU A 428 8.76 6.47 -19.28
CA LEU A 428 10.18 6.35 -19.54
C LEU A 428 10.59 4.99 -20.13
N VAL A 429 9.88 3.92 -19.77
CA VAL A 429 10.09 2.55 -20.29
C VAL A 429 9.50 2.40 -21.69
N GLU A 430 8.29 2.92 -21.92
CA GLU A 430 7.55 2.76 -23.19
C GLU A 430 8.22 3.49 -24.37
N GLY A 431 9.16 4.39 -24.12
CA GLY A 431 9.86 5.13 -25.15
C GLY A 431 8.88 5.94 -26.01
N SER A 432 8.45 7.12 -25.58
CA SER A 432 7.42 7.89 -26.24
C SER A 432 7.62 8.01 -27.75
N ALA A 433 6.66 7.52 -28.52
CA ALA A 433 6.34 8.18 -29.79
C ALA A 433 5.91 9.62 -29.45
N PRO A 434 6.40 10.66 -30.15
CA PRO A 434 6.02 12.04 -29.85
C PRO A 434 4.51 12.15 -29.99
N ALA A 435 3.84 12.57 -28.91
CA ALA A 435 2.42 12.85 -28.92
C ALA A 435 2.13 13.79 -30.08
N CYS A 436 1.39 13.29 -31.07
CA CYS A 436 0.90 14.08 -32.19
C CYS A 436 0.03 15.20 -31.56
N ARG A 437 0.58 16.42 -31.53
CA ARG A 437 -0.15 17.61 -31.10
C ARG A 437 -1.35 17.77 -32.05
N SER A 438 -2.53 17.36 -31.62
CA SER A 438 -3.77 17.83 -32.23
C SER A 438 -3.87 19.32 -31.93
N ARG A 439 -3.48 20.13 -32.95
CA ARG A 439 -3.80 21.53 -33.02
C ARG A 439 -5.33 21.61 -33.14
N HIS A 440 -6.01 21.96 -32.07
CA HIS A 440 -7.32 22.56 -32.18
C HIS A 440 -7.15 24.08 -32.19
N GLN A 441 -7.48 24.62 -33.38
CA GLN A 441 -7.73 26.03 -33.58
C GLN A 441 -9.00 26.47 -32.83
#